data_a657a1b8f39acd058f990381dc9600e5
#
_entry.id   a657a1b8f39acd058f990381dc9600e5
#
_cell.length_a   1.000
_cell.length_b   1.000
_cell.length_c   1.000
_cell.angle_alpha   90.00
_cell.angle_beta   90.00
_cell.angle_gamma   90.00
#
_symmetry.space_group_name_H-M   'P 1'
#
loop_
_entity.id
_entity.type
_entity.pdbx_description
1 polymer ?
#
loop_
_entity_poly.entity_id
_entity_poly.type
_entity_poly.pdbx_seq_one_letter_code
_entity_poly.pdbx_strand_id
1 'polypeptide(L)'
;MKPLLQRSLITLALLGANQALAGGLWITEYGQPTMGRAGAGEEAGNGDATDAFLNPASMSRLEQSEILVSAGVIAASIEFDVEQSGIANGDGDGGDAADPQPGGSAFYAHPLNDRWAVGVSVVALTGAVLDYDDDWAGRYQVQDVSILVIGAVPSVSYRVTDKLSVGASVPVMYSDLDMDIAVPNAKSPVQGPDGRVNLDGNDTQVAGSVSFLYEFSERTRLGGRALSKFDFEYDGDISSDLLGQVGVETNLTMASLARVGLSHDLNEQWSLHATWGWDNWIEMQDIFLSTNTGGTSLPRNWEDTYHYAVGADYRLDRHWTLRAGVAYDTDPTDAKDRTADMPLDEQYRYAAGFDYLRDTGMRISGSLVYADYGSADIESDRAPPLFGLKGDYQTNEIWFANVSFNWLLGGGAR
;
A
#
# COMPACT_ATOMS: atom_id res chain seq x y z
N MET A 1 42.62 12.86 -9.27
CA MET A 1 41.42 13.27 -10.02
C MET A 1 40.37 12.16 -10.16
N LYS A 2 40.79 10.90 -10.42
CA LYS A 2 39.78 9.77 -10.49
C LYS A 2 38.88 9.58 -9.25
N PRO A 3 39.40 9.60 -7.98
CA PRO A 3 38.51 9.31 -6.83
C PRO A 3 37.51 10.41 -6.50
N LEU A 4 37.80 11.66 -6.85
CA LEU A 4 36.88 12.79 -6.65
C LEU A 4 35.75 12.78 -7.66
N LEU A 5 36.04 12.44 -8.93
CA LEU A 5 35.01 12.29 -9.98
C LEU A 5 34.09 11.07 -9.69
N GLN A 6 34.66 9.95 -9.22
CA GLN A 6 33.88 8.79 -8.80
C GLN A 6 32.94 9.11 -7.63
N ARG A 7 33.44 9.81 -6.61
CA ARG A 7 32.59 10.22 -5.49
C ARG A 7 31.47 11.17 -5.90
N SER A 8 31.76 12.11 -6.82
CA SER A 8 30.74 13.02 -7.33
C SER A 8 29.70 12.33 -8.20
N LEU A 9 30.07 11.29 -8.96
CA LEU A 9 29.15 10.50 -9.77
C LEU A 9 28.27 9.59 -8.93
N ILE A 10 28.83 8.93 -7.89
CA ILE A 10 28.07 8.15 -6.93
C ILE A 10 27.10 9.08 -6.19
N THR A 11 27.55 10.25 -5.74
CA THR A 11 26.69 11.23 -5.08
C THR A 11 25.59 11.76 -6.01
N LEU A 12 25.88 11.96 -7.31
CA LEU A 12 24.86 12.37 -8.28
C LEU A 12 23.87 11.25 -8.60
N ALA A 13 24.35 10.00 -8.76
CA ALA A 13 23.50 8.84 -8.94
C ALA A 13 22.59 8.59 -7.74
N LEU A 14 23.16 8.78 -6.53
CA LEU A 14 22.45 8.62 -5.27
C LEU A 14 21.44 9.75 -4.99
N LEU A 15 21.60 10.92 -5.60
CA LEU A 15 20.61 12.02 -5.51
C LEU A 15 19.33 11.75 -6.31
N GLY A 16 19.35 10.79 -7.24
CA GLY A 16 18.20 10.38 -8.03
C GLY A 16 17.43 9.18 -7.47
N ALA A 17 17.95 8.44 -6.47
CA ALA A 17 17.31 7.24 -5.95
C ALA A 17 16.14 7.59 -5.01
N ASN A 18 14.93 7.63 -5.56
CA ASN A 18 13.71 7.90 -4.83
C ASN A 18 12.61 6.92 -5.25
N GLN A 19 11.81 6.45 -4.32
CA GLN A 19 10.90 5.31 -4.50
C GLN A 19 9.42 5.72 -4.52
N ALA A 20 8.62 5.04 -5.30
CA ALA A 20 7.23 5.37 -5.59
C ALA A 20 6.23 4.61 -4.73
N LEU A 21 5.14 5.21 -4.28
CA LEU A 21 3.87 4.55 -3.99
C LEU A 21 2.79 5.47 -3.38
N ALA A 22 1.52 5.13 -3.59
CA ALA A 22 0.34 5.94 -3.35
C ALA A 22 -0.36 5.66 -2.00
N GLY A 23 -0.96 6.67 -1.37
CA GLY A 23 -1.70 6.60 -0.09
C GLY A 23 -0.85 6.46 1.14
N GLY A 24 0.30 7.18 1.17
CA GLY A 24 1.40 6.55 1.81
C GLY A 24 1.53 5.12 1.24
N LEU A 25 2.50 4.34 1.61
CA LEU A 25 2.77 3.01 1.02
C LEU A 25 1.69 1.95 1.33
N TRP A 26 0.65 2.27 2.11
CA TRP A 26 -0.41 1.35 2.47
C TRP A 26 -1.49 1.26 1.39
N ILE A 27 -1.70 0.07 0.81
CA ILE A 27 -2.96 -0.22 0.12
C ILE A 27 -4.00 -0.66 1.14
N THR A 28 -5.28 -0.43 0.85
CA THR A 28 -6.42 -0.90 1.63
C THR A 28 -7.21 -1.99 0.92
N GLU A 29 -6.82 -2.32 -0.31
CA GLU A 29 -7.48 -3.22 -1.24
C GLU A 29 -6.85 -4.62 -1.22
N TYR A 30 -7.06 -5.37 -0.13
CA TYR A 30 -6.51 -6.72 0.07
C TYR A 30 -7.35 -7.85 -0.56
N GLY A 31 -8.35 -7.52 -1.38
CA GLY A 31 -9.26 -8.51 -1.97
C GLY A 31 -10.36 -8.99 -1.01
N GLN A 32 -10.55 -8.30 0.11
CA GLN A 32 -11.65 -8.55 1.03
C GLN A 32 -12.99 -8.04 0.47
N PRO A 33 -14.14 -8.64 0.85
CA PRO A 33 -15.46 -8.18 0.39
C PRO A 33 -15.78 -6.72 0.74
N THR A 34 -15.17 -6.19 1.83
CA THR A 34 -15.36 -4.80 2.28
C THR A 34 -14.72 -3.75 1.37
N MET A 35 -13.85 -4.14 0.43
CA MET A 35 -13.44 -3.27 -0.68
C MET A 35 -14.65 -2.66 -1.39
N GLY A 36 -15.75 -3.41 -1.56
CA GLY A 36 -16.99 -2.90 -2.17
C GLY A 36 -17.66 -1.75 -1.42
N ARG A 37 -17.15 -1.38 -0.24
CA ARG A 37 -17.54 -0.18 0.52
C ARG A 37 -16.34 0.66 0.95
N ALA A 38 -15.25 0.63 0.17
CA ALA A 38 -14.00 1.34 0.43
C ALA A 38 -13.41 1.07 1.82
N GLY A 39 -13.49 -0.17 2.33
CA GLY A 39 -12.99 -0.57 3.64
C GLY A 39 -13.76 -0.03 4.86
N ALA A 40 -14.81 0.77 4.66
CA ALA A 40 -15.54 1.40 5.75
C ALA A 40 -16.03 0.37 6.79
N GLY A 41 -15.68 0.58 8.07
CA GLY A 41 -16.11 -0.23 9.20
C GLY A 41 -15.51 -1.63 9.28
N GLU A 42 -14.46 -1.94 8.56
CA GLU A 42 -13.87 -3.28 8.56
C GLU A 42 -13.25 -3.65 9.92
N GLU A 43 -12.79 -2.68 10.69
CA GLU A 43 -12.30 -2.92 12.05
C GLU A 43 -13.43 -3.30 13.03
N ALA A 44 -14.69 -3.03 12.70
CA ALA A 44 -15.83 -3.47 13.53
C ALA A 44 -16.24 -4.92 13.27
N GLY A 45 -15.45 -5.66 12.49
CA GLY A 45 -15.63 -7.07 12.16
C GLY A 45 -16.54 -7.33 10.97
N ASN A 46 -16.02 -8.11 10.03
CA ASN A 46 -16.70 -8.45 8.79
C ASN A 46 -17.53 -9.75 8.92
N GLY A 47 -17.21 -10.58 9.92
CA GLY A 47 -17.87 -11.86 10.15
C GLY A 47 -17.46 -12.91 9.11
N ASP A 48 -16.22 -12.86 8.64
CA ASP A 48 -15.61 -13.84 7.76
C ASP A 48 -14.10 -13.99 8.04
N ALA A 49 -13.40 -14.83 7.26
CA ALA A 49 -12.00 -15.15 7.47
C ALA A 49 -11.06 -13.93 7.35
N THR A 50 -11.47 -12.82 6.73
CA THR A 50 -10.69 -11.58 6.61
C THR A 50 -10.43 -10.92 7.96
N ASP A 51 -11.25 -11.20 8.96
CA ASP A 51 -11.05 -10.76 10.34
C ASP A 51 -9.69 -11.22 10.91
N ALA A 52 -9.11 -12.31 10.39
CA ALA A 52 -7.78 -12.76 10.79
C ALA A 52 -6.67 -11.72 10.53
N PHE A 53 -6.86 -10.82 9.56
CA PHE A 53 -5.94 -9.73 9.25
C PHE A 53 -6.48 -8.36 9.67
N LEU A 54 -7.73 -8.05 9.30
CA LEU A 54 -8.30 -6.69 9.43
C LEU A 54 -8.59 -6.33 10.89
N ASN A 55 -9.16 -7.25 11.66
CA ASN A 55 -9.31 -7.14 13.10
C ASN A 55 -9.33 -8.52 13.77
N PRO A 56 -8.20 -9.06 14.20
CA PRO A 56 -8.15 -10.37 14.86
C PRO A 56 -9.14 -10.57 16.02
N ALA A 57 -9.46 -9.52 16.78
CA ALA A 57 -10.44 -9.61 17.88
C ALA A 57 -11.83 -10.07 17.40
N SER A 58 -12.17 -9.77 16.14
CA SER A 58 -13.47 -10.11 15.53
C SER A 58 -13.64 -11.59 15.20
N MET A 59 -12.53 -12.35 15.07
CA MET A 59 -12.59 -13.81 14.88
C MET A 59 -13.34 -14.54 16.00
N SER A 60 -13.42 -13.94 17.20
CA SER A 60 -14.20 -14.48 18.33
C SER A 60 -15.71 -14.62 18.03
N ARG A 61 -16.20 -14.01 16.95
CA ARG A 61 -17.59 -14.07 16.50
C ARG A 61 -17.85 -15.19 15.49
N LEU A 62 -16.79 -15.80 14.96
CA LEU A 62 -16.94 -16.88 14.00
C LEU A 62 -17.46 -18.15 14.70
N GLU A 63 -18.46 -18.76 14.13
CA GLU A 63 -19.07 -19.99 14.68
C GLU A 63 -18.37 -21.25 14.14
N GLN A 64 -17.67 -21.15 13.01
CA GLN A 64 -16.98 -22.25 12.38
C GLN A 64 -15.73 -21.76 11.63
N SER A 65 -14.90 -22.71 11.23
CA SER A 65 -13.71 -22.39 10.44
C SER A 65 -14.09 -21.87 9.07
N GLU A 66 -13.35 -20.87 8.62
CA GLU A 66 -13.55 -20.24 7.31
C GLU A 66 -12.24 -20.10 6.56
N ILE A 67 -12.30 -20.23 5.26
CA ILE A 67 -11.22 -19.87 4.35
C ILE A 67 -11.75 -18.94 3.27
N LEU A 68 -11.08 -17.82 3.07
CA LEU A 68 -11.37 -16.89 1.98
C LEU A 68 -10.13 -16.76 1.10
N VAL A 69 -10.33 -16.88 -0.21
CA VAL A 69 -9.29 -16.65 -1.21
C VAL A 69 -9.82 -15.62 -2.20
N SER A 70 -8.96 -14.69 -2.58
CA SER A 70 -9.28 -13.64 -3.55
C SER A 70 -8.29 -13.61 -4.70
N ALA A 71 -8.77 -13.12 -5.84
CA ALA A 71 -7.95 -12.79 -6.99
C ALA A 71 -8.53 -11.55 -7.67
N GLY A 72 -7.65 -10.72 -8.20
CA GLY A 72 -8.02 -9.45 -8.81
C GLY A 72 -6.99 -8.90 -9.76
N VAL A 73 -7.29 -7.73 -10.28
CA VAL A 73 -6.39 -6.93 -11.12
C VAL A 73 -6.36 -5.52 -10.57
N ILE A 74 -5.17 -4.95 -10.52
CA ILE A 74 -4.88 -3.56 -10.24
C ILE A 74 -4.49 -2.94 -11.58
N ALA A 75 -5.25 -1.96 -12.06
CA ALA A 75 -5.00 -1.27 -13.32
C ALA A 75 -4.85 0.22 -13.01
N ALA A 76 -3.63 0.71 -13.05
CA ALA A 76 -3.31 2.11 -12.87
C ALA A 76 -3.12 2.81 -14.21
N SER A 77 -3.25 4.14 -14.20
CA SER A 77 -2.81 5.04 -15.26
C SER A 77 -2.15 6.25 -14.60
N ILE A 78 -0.88 6.49 -14.91
CA ILE A 78 -0.02 7.45 -14.25
C ILE A 78 0.75 8.23 -15.31
N GLU A 79 0.26 9.43 -15.64
CA GLU A 79 0.80 10.27 -16.71
C GLU A 79 1.21 11.63 -16.15
N PHE A 80 2.48 12.01 -16.34
CA PHE A 80 3.03 13.28 -15.86
C PHE A 80 3.03 14.33 -16.98
N ASP A 81 2.74 15.60 -16.65
CA ASP A 81 2.90 16.75 -17.54
C ASP A 81 4.06 17.63 -17.06
N VAL A 82 5.03 17.84 -17.94
CA VAL A 82 6.25 18.58 -17.63
C VAL A 82 6.03 20.07 -17.87
N GLU A 83 5.88 20.85 -16.82
CA GLU A 83 5.85 22.33 -16.92
C GLU A 83 7.24 22.93 -17.13
N GLN A 84 8.23 22.42 -16.41
CA GLN A 84 9.61 22.89 -16.49
C GLN A 84 10.58 21.77 -16.10
N SER A 85 11.64 21.63 -16.90
CA SER A 85 12.70 20.68 -16.64
C SER A 85 14.09 21.33 -16.67
N GLY A 86 15.06 20.70 -16.01
CA GLY A 86 16.46 21.11 -16.06
C GLY A 86 17.07 20.94 -17.47
N ILE A 87 18.13 21.65 -17.76
CA ILE A 87 18.79 21.66 -19.09
C ILE A 87 19.24 20.27 -19.53
N ALA A 88 19.57 19.39 -18.60
CA ALA A 88 19.99 18.02 -18.88
C ALA A 88 18.83 17.02 -19.05
N ASN A 89 17.63 17.36 -18.56
CA ASN A 89 16.51 16.43 -18.48
C ASN A 89 15.81 16.19 -19.84
N GLY A 90 15.81 17.19 -20.73
CA GLY A 90 14.89 17.14 -21.88
C GLY A 90 13.48 17.56 -21.49
N ASP A 91 12.50 17.18 -22.30
CA ASP A 91 11.08 17.58 -22.19
C ASP A 91 10.09 16.40 -22.35
N GLY A 92 10.57 15.16 -22.28
CA GLY A 92 9.72 13.97 -22.33
C GLY A 92 8.84 13.85 -21.08
N ASP A 93 7.55 13.55 -21.25
CA ASP A 93 6.56 13.40 -20.19
C ASP A 93 6.58 12.01 -19.51
N GLY A 94 7.25 11.04 -20.13
CA GLY A 94 7.44 9.69 -19.58
C GLY A 94 6.33 8.71 -19.92
N GLY A 95 5.30 9.12 -20.67
CA GLY A 95 4.17 8.28 -21.05
C GLY A 95 3.29 7.84 -19.87
N ASP A 96 2.53 6.76 -20.05
CA ASP A 96 1.81 6.12 -18.93
C ASP A 96 2.76 5.14 -18.22
N ALA A 97 3.20 5.49 -17.04
CA ALA A 97 4.18 4.73 -16.26
C ALA A 97 3.61 3.46 -15.61
N ALA A 98 2.34 3.13 -15.80
CA ALA A 98 1.68 2.06 -15.08
C ALA A 98 1.32 0.88 -15.98
N ASP A 99 1.68 -0.33 -15.54
CA ASP A 99 1.23 -1.59 -16.10
C ASP A 99 0.22 -2.31 -15.17
N PRO A 100 -0.80 -3.01 -15.72
CA PRO A 100 -1.73 -3.77 -14.91
C PRO A 100 -1.04 -4.88 -14.11
N GLN A 101 -1.29 -4.93 -12.80
CA GLN A 101 -0.71 -5.91 -11.90
C GLN A 101 -1.77 -6.90 -11.37
N PRO A 102 -1.41 -8.19 -11.18
CA PRO A 102 -2.29 -9.14 -10.50
C PRO A 102 -2.32 -8.85 -8.99
N GLY A 103 -3.51 -8.96 -8.39
CA GLY A 103 -3.71 -8.89 -6.94
C GLY A 103 -4.35 -10.16 -6.39
N GLY A 104 -4.13 -10.44 -5.12
CA GLY A 104 -4.77 -11.57 -4.45
C GLY A 104 -4.34 -11.75 -3.01
N SER A 105 -5.15 -12.48 -2.26
CA SER A 105 -4.91 -12.78 -0.85
C SER A 105 -5.58 -14.07 -0.41
N ALA A 106 -5.18 -14.57 0.74
CA ALA A 106 -5.80 -15.72 1.36
C ALA A 106 -5.91 -15.52 2.87
N PHE A 107 -7.05 -15.90 3.44
CA PHE A 107 -7.35 -15.78 4.86
C PHE A 107 -7.92 -17.08 5.38
N TYR A 108 -7.50 -17.46 6.56
CA TYR A 108 -8.05 -18.59 7.30
C TYR A 108 -8.30 -18.18 8.74
N ALA A 109 -9.48 -18.50 9.24
CA ALA A 109 -9.83 -18.29 10.64
C ALA A 109 -10.50 -19.55 11.22
N HIS A 110 -10.17 -19.88 12.46
CA HIS A 110 -10.62 -21.09 13.14
C HIS A 110 -10.96 -20.81 14.60
N PRO A 111 -12.24 -20.91 15.02
CA PRO A 111 -12.62 -20.89 16.40
C PRO A 111 -12.17 -22.20 17.08
N LEU A 112 -11.30 -22.08 18.10
CA LEU A 112 -10.84 -23.22 18.90
C LEU A 112 -11.88 -23.64 19.94
N ASN A 113 -12.60 -22.66 20.50
CA ASN A 113 -13.70 -22.81 21.47
C ASN A 113 -14.46 -21.48 21.58
N ASP A 114 -15.42 -21.40 22.50
CA ASP A 114 -16.27 -20.20 22.69
C ASP A 114 -15.51 -18.90 23.03
N ARG A 115 -14.22 -18.98 23.38
CA ARG A 115 -13.41 -17.82 23.76
C ARG A 115 -12.19 -17.57 22.90
N TRP A 116 -11.60 -18.60 22.31
CA TRP A 116 -10.36 -18.51 21.54
C TRP A 116 -10.58 -18.81 20.08
N ALA A 117 -10.01 -17.97 19.23
CA ALA A 117 -9.88 -18.24 17.80
C ALA A 117 -8.45 -17.95 17.34
N VAL A 118 -8.03 -18.59 16.28
CA VAL A 118 -6.73 -18.39 15.62
C VAL A 118 -6.95 -18.17 14.15
N GLY A 119 -6.03 -17.45 13.53
CA GLY A 119 -6.07 -17.19 12.09
C GLY A 119 -4.70 -17.06 11.48
N VAL A 120 -4.66 -17.12 10.16
CA VAL A 120 -3.50 -16.77 9.36
C VAL A 120 -3.96 -16.13 8.07
N SER A 121 -3.26 -15.09 7.63
CA SER A 121 -3.53 -14.42 6.36
C SER A 121 -2.25 -14.35 5.54
N VAL A 122 -2.41 -14.37 4.22
CA VAL A 122 -1.35 -14.05 3.25
C VAL A 122 -1.84 -12.86 2.45
N VAL A 123 -1.14 -11.73 2.57
CA VAL A 123 -1.53 -10.45 2.00
C VAL A 123 -0.32 -9.71 1.47
N ALA A 124 -0.52 -8.88 0.43
CA ALA A 124 0.43 -7.83 0.06
C ALA A 124 0.01 -6.52 0.75
N LEU A 125 0.94 -5.83 1.39
CA LEU A 125 0.71 -4.53 2.02
C LEU A 125 0.91 -3.39 1.02
N THR A 126 1.74 -3.62 0.02
CA THR A 126 1.98 -2.76 -1.12
C THR A 126 2.49 -3.57 -2.30
N GLY A 127 2.28 -3.04 -3.50
CA GLY A 127 2.80 -3.57 -4.75
C GLY A 127 2.63 -2.50 -5.80
N ALA A 128 3.69 -1.74 -6.07
CA ALA A 128 3.70 -0.71 -7.10
C ALA A 128 4.79 -0.99 -8.11
N VAL A 129 4.47 -0.67 -9.34
CA VAL A 129 5.40 -0.71 -10.48
C VAL A 129 5.16 0.56 -11.26
N LEU A 130 6.24 1.33 -11.48
CA LEU A 130 6.28 2.45 -12.40
C LEU A 130 7.41 2.22 -13.41
N ASP A 131 7.13 2.44 -14.66
CA ASP A 131 8.09 2.30 -15.78
C ASP A 131 7.85 3.45 -16.77
N TYR A 132 8.68 4.48 -16.65
CA TYR A 132 8.62 5.67 -17.51
C TYR A 132 9.44 5.48 -18.78
N ASP A 133 9.03 6.12 -19.87
CA ASP A 133 9.75 6.11 -21.15
C ASP A 133 11.23 6.58 -21.00
N ASP A 134 12.13 6.07 -21.86
CA ASP A 134 13.56 6.33 -21.77
C ASP A 134 13.97 7.82 -21.88
N ASP A 135 13.16 8.68 -22.49
CA ASP A 135 13.42 10.11 -22.67
C ASP A 135 12.75 11.02 -21.64
N TRP A 136 12.14 10.41 -20.60
CA TRP A 136 11.44 11.16 -19.58
C TRP A 136 12.31 12.20 -18.86
N ALA A 137 11.74 13.38 -18.64
CA ALA A 137 12.43 14.48 -17.95
C ALA A 137 12.81 14.16 -16.50
N GLY A 138 12.05 13.33 -15.82
CA GLY A 138 12.30 12.89 -14.43
C GLY A 138 13.22 11.67 -14.27
N ARG A 139 13.76 11.10 -15.34
CA ARG A 139 14.56 9.85 -15.31
C ARG A 139 15.78 9.87 -14.41
N TYR A 140 16.27 11.05 -14.02
CA TYR A 140 17.33 11.20 -13.02
C TYR A 140 16.83 11.14 -11.58
N GLN A 141 15.51 11.05 -11.36
CA GLN A 141 14.90 10.75 -10.08
C GLN A 141 14.49 9.28 -10.04
N VAL A 142 13.83 8.80 -11.09
CA VAL A 142 13.41 7.42 -11.29
C VAL A 142 13.18 7.16 -12.77
N GLN A 143 13.59 6.02 -13.28
CA GLN A 143 13.26 5.53 -14.62
C GLN A 143 12.21 4.44 -14.51
N ASP A 144 12.49 3.41 -13.72
CA ASP A 144 11.53 2.41 -13.29
C ASP A 144 11.71 2.08 -11.80
N VAL A 145 10.65 1.61 -11.18
CA VAL A 145 10.68 1.14 -9.80
C VAL A 145 9.62 0.08 -9.58
N SER A 146 10.01 -0.98 -8.87
CA SER A 146 9.13 -2.02 -8.39
C SER A 146 9.33 -2.25 -6.91
N ILE A 147 8.25 -2.14 -6.12
CA ILE A 147 8.27 -2.50 -4.69
C ILE A 147 7.13 -3.45 -4.40
N LEU A 148 7.46 -4.57 -3.80
CA LEU A 148 6.49 -5.54 -3.30
C LEU A 148 6.72 -5.77 -1.81
N VAL A 149 5.68 -5.65 -0.98
CA VAL A 149 5.69 -6.09 0.41
C VAL A 149 4.59 -7.11 0.62
N ILE A 150 4.96 -8.36 0.80
CA ILE A 150 4.02 -9.49 0.92
C ILE A 150 4.42 -10.40 2.07
N GLY A 151 3.45 -11.01 2.75
CA GLY A 151 3.81 -11.93 3.82
C GLY A 151 2.65 -12.65 4.48
N ALA A 152 2.98 -13.33 5.57
CA ALA A 152 2.07 -14.11 6.37
C ALA A 152 1.80 -13.43 7.72
N VAL A 153 0.54 -13.44 8.14
CA VAL A 153 0.08 -12.77 9.36
C VAL A 153 -0.66 -13.78 10.25
N PRO A 154 0.04 -14.54 11.08
CA PRO A 154 -0.59 -15.32 12.14
C PRO A 154 -1.25 -14.42 13.18
N SER A 155 -2.43 -14.83 13.65
CA SER A 155 -3.25 -14.03 14.56
C SER A 155 -4.00 -14.88 15.59
N VAL A 156 -4.37 -14.25 16.69
CA VAL A 156 -5.13 -14.85 17.78
C VAL A 156 -6.18 -13.90 18.32
N SER A 157 -7.30 -14.43 18.72
CA SER A 157 -8.42 -13.71 19.33
C SER A 157 -8.79 -14.33 20.68
N TYR A 158 -9.18 -13.46 21.60
CA TYR A 158 -9.71 -13.86 22.90
C TYR A 158 -10.95 -13.04 23.28
N ARG A 159 -12.07 -13.73 23.53
CA ARG A 159 -13.30 -13.13 24.07
C ARG A 159 -13.17 -12.94 25.57
N VAL A 160 -12.96 -11.69 26.00
CA VAL A 160 -12.78 -11.31 27.41
C VAL A 160 -14.11 -11.38 28.16
N THR A 161 -15.16 -10.82 27.54
CA THR A 161 -16.54 -10.84 28.02
C THR A 161 -17.48 -11.11 26.85
N ASP A 162 -18.78 -11.19 27.10
CA ASP A 162 -19.77 -11.33 26.03
C ASP A 162 -19.81 -10.12 25.07
N LYS A 163 -19.24 -8.98 25.49
CA LYS A 163 -19.22 -7.74 24.69
C LYS A 163 -17.83 -7.30 24.23
N LEU A 164 -16.77 -7.78 24.86
CA LEU A 164 -15.40 -7.35 24.58
C LEU A 164 -14.55 -8.53 24.15
N SER A 165 -13.95 -8.39 23.00
CA SER A 165 -12.89 -9.26 22.52
C SER A 165 -11.62 -8.47 22.25
N VAL A 166 -10.47 -9.13 22.38
CA VAL A 166 -9.15 -8.60 22.04
C VAL A 166 -8.44 -9.55 21.11
N GLY A 167 -7.54 -9.02 20.31
CA GLY A 167 -6.77 -9.80 19.35
C GLY A 167 -5.35 -9.29 19.21
N ALA A 168 -4.49 -10.13 18.72
CA ALA A 168 -3.12 -9.80 18.34
C ALA A 168 -2.70 -10.56 17.09
N SER A 169 -1.77 -9.97 16.34
CA SER A 169 -1.13 -10.64 15.22
C SER A 169 0.36 -10.27 15.13
N VAL A 170 1.10 -11.12 14.43
CA VAL A 170 2.54 -10.95 14.21
C VAL A 170 2.80 -11.03 12.71
N PRO A 171 2.62 -9.93 11.96
CA PRO A 171 2.95 -9.90 10.55
C PRO A 171 4.44 -10.19 10.32
N VAL A 172 4.74 -11.11 9.40
CA VAL A 172 6.08 -11.43 8.89
C VAL A 172 6.06 -11.11 7.41
N MET A 173 6.69 -10.01 7.03
CA MET A 173 6.61 -9.46 5.69
C MET A 173 7.97 -9.49 5.00
N TYR A 174 7.99 -10.00 3.78
CA TYR A 174 9.11 -9.92 2.86
C TYR A 174 8.89 -8.69 1.96
N SER A 175 9.92 -7.90 1.80
CA SER A 175 9.96 -6.78 0.88
C SER A 175 11.02 -7.00 -0.19
N ASP A 176 10.67 -6.70 -1.43
CA ASP A 176 11.54 -6.72 -2.61
C ASP A 176 11.50 -5.35 -3.28
N LEU A 177 12.65 -4.80 -3.56
CA LEU A 177 12.85 -3.50 -4.18
C LEU A 177 13.75 -3.67 -5.39
N ASP A 178 13.33 -3.14 -6.54
CA ASP A 178 14.14 -2.97 -7.74
C ASP A 178 13.89 -1.56 -8.30
N MET A 179 14.94 -0.83 -8.66
CA MET A 179 14.84 0.54 -9.15
C MET A 179 15.94 0.85 -10.14
N ASP A 180 15.55 1.43 -11.25
CA ASP A 180 16.47 1.98 -12.25
C ASP A 180 16.43 3.51 -12.29
N ILE A 181 17.62 4.11 -12.40
CA ILE A 181 17.79 5.56 -12.48
C ILE A 181 18.77 5.88 -13.60
N ALA A 182 18.43 6.86 -14.44
CA ALA A 182 19.38 7.38 -15.39
C ALA A 182 20.49 8.18 -14.71
N VAL A 183 21.71 8.08 -15.21
CA VAL A 183 22.86 8.85 -14.73
C VAL A 183 23.44 9.67 -15.86
N PRO A 184 23.58 11.00 -15.67
CA PRO A 184 24.11 11.85 -16.73
C PRO A 184 25.49 11.42 -17.16
N ASN A 185 25.77 11.49 -18.46
CA ASN A 185 27.08 11.17 -18.99
C ASN A 185 28.15 12.11 -18.38
N ALA A 186 29.11 11.53 -17.67
CA ALA A 186 30.18 12.27 -16.98
C ALA A 186 31.04 13.18 -17.90
N LYS A 187 31.04 12.92 -19.23
CA LYS A 187 31.81 13.71 -20.20
C LYS A 187 31.01 14.86 -20.78
N SER A 188 29.70 14.73 -20.84
CA SER A 188 28.79 15.75 -21.34
C SER A 188 27.36 15.46 -20.81
N PRO A 189 26.98 16.07 -19.68
CA PRO A 189 25.64 15.88 -19.11
C PRO A 189 24.48 16.27 -20.04
N VAL A 190 24.77 17.06 -21.08
CA VAL A 190 23.80 17.60 -22.05
C VAL A 190 23.87 16.91 -23.39
N GLN A 191 24.90 16.12 -23.68
CA GLN A 191 25.13 15.49 -24.99
C GLN A 191 25.76 14.11 -24.83
N GLY A 192 25.02 13.09 -25.18
CA GLY A 192 25.44 11.70 -25.19
C GLY A 192 24.41 10.82 -24.44
N PRO A 193 24.43 9.52 -24.64
CA PRO A 193 23.54 8.63 -23.94
C PRO A 193 23.87 8.67 -22.44
N ASP A 194 22.82 8.66 -21.62
CA ASP A 194 22.94 8.50 -20.19
C ASP A 194 23.47 7.09 -19.84
N GLY A 195 24.08 6.97 -18.67
CA GLY A 195 24.29 5.68 -18.03
C GLY A 195 23.05 5.28 -17.25
N ARG A 196 23.00 4.03 -16.83
CA ARG A 196 21.93 3.50 -15.96
C ARG A 196 22.55 3.00 -14.65
N VAL A 197 21.83 3.21 -13.58
CA VAL A 197 22.11 2.65 -12.25
C VAL A 197 20.91 1.85 -11.83
N ASN A 198 21.12 0.58 -11.55
CA ASN A 198 20.12 -0.29 -10.94
C ASN A 198 20.44 -0.46 -9.46
N LEU A 199 19.42 -0.35 -8.62
CA LEU A 199 19.45 -0.60 -7.20
C LEU A 199 18.45 -1.74 -6.93
N ASP A 200 18.94 -2.86 -6.45
CA ASP A 200 18.12 -4.00 -6.04
C ASP A 200 18.40 -4.41 -4.60
N GLY A 201 17.38 -4.91 -3.91
CA GLY A 201 17.53 -5.39 -2.55
C GLY A 201 16.25 -6.01 -1.98
N ASN A 202 16.41 -6.82 -0.96
CA ASN A 202 15.27 -7.41 -0.27
C ASN A 202 15.54 -7.57 1.24
N ASP A 203 14.45 -7.60 2.01
CA ASP A 203 14.52 -7.80 3.46
C ASP A 203 13.25 -8.48 3.98
N THR A 204 13.32 -9.04 5.18
CA THR A 204 12.17 -9.64 5.88
C THR A 204 12.05 -9.07 7.27
N GLN A 205 10.96 -8.38 7.53
CA GLN A 205 10.69 -7.73 8.79
C GLN A 205 9.47 -8.32 9.51
N VAL A 206 9.47 -8.13 10.83
CA VAL A 206 8.40 -8.60 11.73
C VAL A 206 7.84 -7.42 12.50
N ALA A 207 6.51 -7.30 12.51
CA ALA A 207 5.80 -6.28 13.26
C ALA A 207 4.84 -6.90 14.28
N GLY A 208 4.28 -6.07 15.14
CA GLY A 208 3.23 -6.44 16.09
C GLY A 208 1.94 -5.68 15.82
N SER A 209 0.81 -6.37 15.93
CA SER A 209 -0.50 -5.72 15.88
C SER A 209 -1.36 -6.14 17.06
N VAL A 210 -2.15 -5.19 17.56
CA VAL A 210 -3.16 -5.43 18.59
C VAL A 210 -4.51 -4.90 18.14
N SER A 211 -5.58 -5.52 18.58
CA SER A 211 -6.92 -5.12 18.18
C SER A 211 -7.95 -5.36 19.29
N PHE A 212 -9.09 -4.69 19.15
CA PHE A 212 -10.25 -4.91 19.99
C PHE A 212 -11.55 -4.89 19.19
N LEU A 213 -12.56 -5.53 19.72
CA LEU A 213 -13.95 -5.42 19.28
C LEU A 213 -14.84 -5.22 20.51
N TYR A 214 -15.70 -4.21 20.48
CA TYR A 214 -16.70 -3.95 21.48
C TYR A 214 -18.12 -3.95 20.88
N GLU A 215 -18.98 -4.83 21.37
CA GLU A 215 -20.36 -5.00 20.93
C GLU A 215 -21.28 -4.26 21.90
N PHE A 216 -21.70 -3.04 21.53
CA PHE A 216 -22.69 -2.29 22.33
C PHE A 216 -24.03 -3.02 22.38
N SER A 217 -24.41 -3.61 21.23
CA SER A 217 -25.61 -4.42 21.03
C SER A 217 -25.38 -5.37 19.87
N GLU A 218 -26.34 -6.24 19.58
CA GLU A 218 -26.33 -7.10 18.38
C GLU A 218 -26.22 -6.30 17.06
N ARG A 219 -26.62 -5.02 17.07
CA ARG A 219 -26.66 -4.13 15.89
C ARG A 219 -25.53 -3.12 15.82
N THR A 220 -24.81 -2.89 16.92
CA THR A 220 -23.80 -1.80 16.97
C THR A 220 -22.50 -2.32 17.50
N ARG A 221 -21.46 -2.21 16.71
CA ARG A 221 -20.10 -2.65 17.04
C ARG A 221 -19.10 -1.54 16.78
N LEU A 222 -18.10 -1.46 17.64
CA LEU A 222 -16.92 -0.63 17.49
C LEU A 222 -15.70 -1.54 17.58
N GLY A 223 -14.82 -1.43 16.63
CA GLY A 223 -13.54 -2.15 16.65
C GLY A 223 -12.38 -1.22 16.37
N GLY A 224 -11.19 -1.69 16.64
CA GLY A 224 -9.99 -0.97 16.32
C GLY A 224 -8.77 -1.86 16.26
N ARG A 225 -7.78 -1.39 15.50
CA ARG A 225 -6.50 -2.05 15.25
C ARG A 225 -5.38 -1.03 15.34
N ALA A 226 -4.26 -1.42 15.92
CA ALA A 226 -2.98 -0.72 15.79
C ALA A 226 -1.91 -1.70 15.32
N LEU A 227 -1.06 -1.27 14.40
CA LEU A 227 0.04 -2.02 13.81
C LEU A 227 1.31 -1.18 13.97
N SER A 228 2.39 -1.80 14.45
CA SER A 228 3.70 -1.15 14.50
C SER A 228 4.30 -1.03 13.12
N LYS A 229 5.25 -0.13 12.95
CA LYS A 229 6.00 0.05 11.70
C LYS A 229 6.79 -1.20 11.30
N PHE A 230 7.21 -1.20 10.03
CA PHE A 230 8.27 -2.07 9.52
C PHE A 230 9.42 -1.18 9.07
N ASP A 231 10.61 -1.47 9.53
CA ASP A 231 11.85 -0.83 9.06
C ASP A 231 12.60 -1.86 8.20
N PHE A 232 12.41 -1.81 6.88
CA PHE A 232 13.16 -2.65 5.95
C PHE A 232 14.54 -2.06 5.73
N GLU A 233 15.55 -2.92 5.82
CA GLU A 233 16.94 -2.60 5.56
C GLU A 233 17.42 -3.48 4.40
N TYR A 234 17.65 -2.87 3.25
CA TYR A 234 18.06 -3.59 2.05
C TYR A 234 19.56 -3.61 1.91
N ASP A 235 20.11 -4.81 1.90
CA ASP A 235 21.47 -5.08 1.49
C ASP A 235 21.44 -5.48 0.01
N GLY A 236 21.81 -4.58 -0.87
CA GLY A 236 21.75 -4.78 -2.30
C GLY A 236 22.98 -4.31 -3.04
N ASP A 237 22.89 -4.21 -4.33
CA ASP A 237 23.96 -3.78 -5.21
C ASP A 237 23.52 -2.61 -6.09
N ILE A 238 24.37 -1.60 -6.21
CA ILE A 238 24.27 -0.63 -7.30
C ILE A 238 25.11 -1.14 -8.45
N SER A 239 24.47 -1.43 -9.57
CA SER A 239 25.11 -1.81 -10.83
C SER A 239 25.11 -0.62 -11.78
N SER A 240 26.25 -0.30 -12.36
CA SER A 240 26.39 0.81 -13.29
C SER A 240 27.43 0.53 -14.37
N ASP A 241 27.13 0.87 -15.60
CA ASP A 241 28.06 0.79 -16.73
C ASP A 241 29.35 1.63 -16.52
N LEU A 242 29.29 2.65 -15.65
CA LEU A 242 30.39 3.56 -15.36
C LEU A 242 31.22 3.16 -14.15
N LEU A 243 30.58 2.55 -13.14
CA LEU A 243 31.17 2.28 -11.82
C LEU A 243 31.38 0.80 -11.56
N GLY A 244 30.77 -0.08 -12.37
CA GLY A 244 30.67 -1.50 -12.08
C GLY A 244 29.65 -1.77 -10.96
N GLN A 245 29.84 -2.84 -10.23
CA GLN A 245 28.97 -3.23 -9.12
C GLN A 245 29.54 -2.73 -7.80
N VAL A 246 28.71 -2.09 -6.98
CA VAL A 246 29.05 -1.54 -5.65
C VAL A 246 27.94 -1.90 -4.68
N GLY A 247 28.28 -2.60 -3.59
CA GLY A 247 27.32 -2.89 -2.52
C GLY A 247 26.74 -1.61 -1.93
N VAL A 248 25.44 -1.60 -1.70
CA VAL A 248 24.68 -0.50 -1.11
C VAL A 248 23.76 -1.02 -0.01
N GLU A 249 23.66 -0.25 1.05
CA GLU A 249 22.63 -0.41 2.08
C GLU A 249 21.63 0.74 1.94
N THR A 250 20.35 0.43 1.93
CA THR A 250 19.25 1.40 1.93
C THR A 250 18.13 0.96 2.85
N ASN A 251 17.18 1.84 3.15
CA ASN A 251 16.05 1.54 4.02
C ASN A 251 14.73 2.03 3.46
N LEU A 252 13.66 1.35 3.86
CA LEU A 252 12.29 1.78 3.63
C LEU A 252 11.49 1.57 4.91
N THR A 253 10.84 2.62 5.41
CA THR A 253 9.95 2.53 6.56
C THR A 253 8.50 2.49 6.11
N MET A 254 7.79 1.41 6.44
CA MET A 254 6.33 1.35 6.36
C MET A 254 5.76 1.82 7.70
N ALA A 255 5.01 2.91 7.69
CA ALA A 255 4.55 3.61 8.89
C ALA A 255 3.74 2.73 9.84
N SER A 256 3.79 3.01 11.14
CA SER A 256 2.80 2.48 12.08
C SER A 256 1.42 3.08 11.80
N LEU A 257 0.36 2.35 12.09
CA LEU A 257 -1.01 2.80 11.86
C LEU A 257 -1.96 2.47 13.02
N ALA A 258 -3.02 3.28 13.11
CA ALA A 258 -4.17 3.00 13.96
C ALA A 258 -5.46 3.23 13.18
N ARG A 259 -6.41 2.31 13.31
CA ARG A 259 -7.72 2.36 12.67
C ARG A 259 -8.82 2.10 13.70
N VAL A 260 -9.93 2.79 13.58
CA VAL A 260 -11.15 2.57 14.37
C VAL A 260 -12.35 2.54 13.45
N GLY A 261 -13.12 1.46 13.49
CA GLY A 261 -14.30 1.24 12.68
C GLY A 261 -15.57 1.10 13.51
N LEU A 262 -16.64 1.66 13.01
CA LEU A 262 -18.00 1.55 13.53
C LEU A 262 -18.90 0.86 12.50
N SER A 263 -19.71 -0.09 12.98
CA SER A 263 -20.75 -0.74 12.17
C SER A 263 -22.07 -0.68 12.92
N HIS A 264 -23.15 -0.30 12.22
CA HIS A 264 -24.48 -0.20 12.76
C HIS A 264 -25.57 -0.70 11.79
N ASP A 265 -26.30 -1.72 12.21
CA ASP A 265 -27.44 -2.25 11.47
C ASP A 265 -28.69 -1.39 11.75
N LEU A 266 -29.07 -0.53 10.82
CA LEU A 266 -30.28 0.30 10.93
C LEU A 266 -31.54 -0.55 11.00
N ASN A 267 -31.61 -1.60 10.18
CA ASN A 267 -32.69 -2.58 10.12
C ASN A 267 -32.18 -3.89 9.50
N GLU A 268 -33.06 -4.80 9.14
CA GLU A 268 -32.69 -6.09 8.54
C GLU A 268 -32.07 -5.97 7.13
N GLN A 269 -32.25 -4.84 6.45
CA GLN A 269 -31.78 -4.61 5.08
C GLN A 269 -30.56 -3.70 5.01
N TRP A 270 -30.47 -2.67 5.86
CA TRP A 270 -29.44 -1.65 5.79
C TRP A 270 -28.47 -1.70 6.98
N SER A 271 -27.19 -1.72 6.66
CA SER A 271 -26.10 -1.50 7.61
C SER A 271 -25.24 -0.31 7.16
N LEU A 272 -24.85 0.51 8.11
CA LEU A 272 -23.95 1.66 7.89
C LEU A 272 -22.60 1.42 8.56
N HIS A 273 -21.57 1.92 7.92
CA HIS A 273 -20.19 1.69 8.32
C HIS A 273 -19.38 2.97 8.21
N ALA A 274 -18.44 3.15 9.14
CA ALA A 274 -17.49 4.24 9.11
C ALA A 274 -16.14 3.79 9.67
N THR A 275 -15.06 4.31 9.12
CA THR A 275 -13.68 4.14 9.62
C THR A 275 -13.02 5.50 9.75
N TRP A 276 -12.26 5.65 10.82
CA TRP A 276 -11.25 6.68 11.01
C TRP A 276 -9.89 6.03 11.18
N GLY A 277 -8.88 6.60 10.56
CA GLY A 277 -7.52 6.10 10.62
C GLY A 277 -6.47 7.19 10.78
N TRP A 278 -5.32 6.80 11.29
CA TRP A 278 -4.11 7.60 11.38
C TRP A 278 -2.92 6.73 11.00
N ASP A 279 -2.05 7.26 10.13
CA ASP A 279 -0.79 6.65 9.69
C ASP A 279 0.36 7.58 10.04
N ASN A 280 1.34 7.05 10.75
CA ASN A 280 2.48 7.78 11.31
C ASN A 280 3.60 7.94 10.26
N TRP A 281 3.29 8.60 9.12
CA TRP A 281 4.24 8.76 8.03
C TRP A 281 5.40 9.71 8.35
N ILE A 282 5.32 10.48 9.43
CA ILE A 282 6.47 11.22 9.96
C ILE A 282 7.67 10.29 10.30
N GLU A 283 7.48 8.98 10.39
CA GLU A 283 8.57 8.01 10.52
C GLU A 283 9.40 7.87 9.24
N MET A 284 8.87 8.29 8.08
CA MET A 284 9.56 8.29 6.79
C MET A 284 10.16 9.69 6.49
N GLN A 285 11.15 10.11 7.29
CA GLN A 285 11.82 11.39 7.12
C GLN A 285 12.93 11.35 6.08
N ASP A 286 13.69 10.26 6.08
CA ASP A 286 14.89 10.12 5.25
C ASP A 286 15.00 8.70 4.70
N ILE A 287 15.46 8.58 3.47
CA ILE A 287 15.98 7.33 2.92
C ILE A 287 17.51 7.42 2.91
N PHE A 288 18.17 6.49 3.54
CA PHE A 288 19.61 6.41 3.56
C PHE A 288 20.14 5.55 2.41
N LEU A 289 21.19 6.03 1.77
CA LEU A 289 21.96 5.26 0.80
C LEU A 289 23.40 5.25 1.28
N SER A 290 23.88 4.08 1.68
CA SER A 290 25.23 3.89 2.24
C SER A 290 26.03 2.91 1.38
N THR A 291 27.26 3.26 1.06
CA THR A 291 28.20 2.40 0.35
C THR A 291 29.51 2.33 1.14
N ASN A 292 30.39 1.40 0.78
CA ASN A 292 31.72 1.27 1.38
C ASN A 292 32.62 2.51 1.19
N THR A 293 32.22 3.46 0.33
CA THR A 293 32.97 4.69 0.01
C THR A 293 32.34 5.96 0.58
N GLY A 294 31.16 5.88 1.15
CA GLY A 294 30.38 6.98 1.73
C GLY A 294 28.89 6.77 1.57
N GLY A 295 28.12 7.64 2.17
CA GLY A 295 26.66 7.60 2.12
C GLY A 295 26.05 8.99 1.94
N THR A 296 24.75 9.00 1.66
CA THR A 296 23.91 10.20 1.60
C THR A 296 22.56 9.90 2.20
N SER A 297 21.84 10.94 2.62
CA SER A 297 20.44 10.87 3.07
C SER A 297 19.59 11.65 2.09
N LEU A 298 18.43 11.10 1.74
CA LEU A 298 17.45 11.71 0.88
C LEU A 298 16.25 12.09 1.75
N PRO A 299 16.08 13.37 2.10
CA PRO A 299 14.97 13.79 2.92
C PRO A 299 13.63 13.63 2.16
N ARG A 300 12.64 13.09 2.84
CA ARG A 300 11.25 12.91 2.36
C ARG A 300 10.30 13.93 2.97
N ASN A 301 10.57 14.31 4.22
CA ASN A 301 9.75 15.28 4.99
C ASN A 301 8.27 14.93 4.99
N TRP A 302 7.93 13.64 5.10
CA TRP A 302 6.54 13.21 5.14
C TRP A 302 5.88 13.60 6.46
N GLU A 303 4.57 13.83 6.40
CA GLU A 303 3.70 14.14 7.52
C GLU A 303 2.71 13.00 7.77
N ASP A 304 2.16 12.94 8.98
CA ASP A 304 1.12 11.98 9.32
C ASP A 304 -0.11 12.15 8.43
N THR A 305 -0.69 11.04 7.99
CA THR A 305 -1.92 11.06 7.22
C THR A 305 -3.11 10.53 8.01
N TYR A 306 -4.30 10.94 7.56
CA TYR A 306 -5.57 10.53 8.14
C TYR A 306 -6.46 9.88 7.08
N HIS A 307 -7.06 8.77 7.46
CA HIS A 307 -7.99 8.00 6.63
C HIS A 307 -9.42 8.16 7.15
N TYR A 308 -10.35 8.42 6.25
CA TYR A 308 -11.77 8.51 6.54
C TYR A 308 -12.54 7.69 5.51
N ALA A 309 -13.38 6.75 5.96
CA ALA A 309 -14.24 5.99 5.07
C ALA A 309 -15.67 5.93 5.61
N VAL A 310 -16.64 5.97 4.71
CA VAL A 310 -18.05 5.72 5.00
C VAL A 310 -18.64 4.82 3.94
N GLY A 311 -19.51 3.91 4.36
CA GLY A 311 -20.11 2.95 3.43
C GLY A 311 -21.40 2.35 3.96
N ALA A 312 -22.10 1.66 3.09
CA ALA A 312 -23.35 0.98 3.40
C ALA A 312 -23.41 -0.38 2.73
N ASP A 313 -24.05 -1.32 3.43
CA ASP A 313 -24.48 -2.61 2.89
C ASP A 313 -26.01 -2.60 2.75
N TYR A 314 -26.50 -3.11 1.64
CA TYR A 314 -27.93 -3.31 1.38
C TYR A 314 -28.23 -4.78 1.08
N ARG A 315 -28.91 -5.47 1.99
CA ARG A 315 -29.37 -6.84 1.80
C ARG A 315 -30.62 -6.82 0.91
N LEU A 316 -30.43 -7.18 -0.35
CA LEU A 316 -31.51 -7.23 -1.34
C LEU A 316 -32.48 -8.38 -1.05
N ASP A 317 -31.91 -9.56 -0.73
CA ASP A 317 -32.64 -10.77 -0.34
C ASP A 317 -31.73 -11.69 0.51
N ARG A 318 -32.10 -12.96 0.69
CA ARG A 318 -31.31 -13.93 1.47
C ARG A 318 -29.96 -14.29 0.83
N HIS A 319 -29.78 -14.05 -0.47
CA HIS A 319 -28.59 -14.41 -1.23
C HIS A 319 -27.71 -13.22 -1.58
N TRP A 320 -28.32 -12.07 -1.85
CA TRP A 320 -27.62 -10.91 -2.37
C TRP A 320 -27.51 -9.79 -1.35
N THR A 321 -26.28 -9.32 -1.17
CA THR A 321 -25.97 -8.05 -0.49
C THR A 321 -25.20 -7.17 -1.45
N LEU A 322 -25.63 -5.91 -1.59
CA LEU A 322 -24.94 -4.89 -2.35
C LEU A 322 -24.16 -3.98 -1.40
N ARG A 323 -23.04 -3.44 -1.85
CA ARG A 323 -22.17 -2.55 -1.08
C ARG A 323 -21.84 -1.32 -1.88
N ALA A 324 -21.72 -0.18 -1.20
CA ALA A 324 -21.12 1.03 -1.75
C ALA A 324 -20.45 1.84 -0.65
N GLY A 325 -19.41 2.58 -1.00
CA GLY A 325 -18.70 3.42 -0.06
C GLY A 325 -17.74 4.36 -0.73
N VAL A 326 -17.24 5.30 0.07
CA VAL A 326 -16.22 6.26 -0.32
C VAL A 326 -15.19 6.36 0.80
N ALA A 327 -13.94 6.62 0.43
CA ALA A 327 -12.88 6.92 1.38
C ALA A 327 -12.08 8.15 0.92
N TYR A 328 -11.42 8.78 1.88
CA TYR A 328 -10.53 9.91 1.69
C TYR A 328 -9.30 9.75 2.57
N ASP A 329 -8.13 9.97 2.00
CA ASP A 329 -6.85 10.01 2.69
C ASP A 329 -6.17 11.36 2.43
N THR A 330 -5.58 11.94 3.49
CA THR A 330 -4.87 13.22 3.38
C THR A 330 -3.50 13.05 2.72
N ASP A 331 -3.01 14.11 2.09
CA ASP A 331 -1.70 14.19 1.47
C ASP A 331 -0.57 13.97 2.50
N PRO A 332 0.43 13.11 2.21
CA PRO A 332 1.59 12.90 3.08
C PRO A 332 2.71 13.92 2.92
N THR A 333 2.75 14.75 1.84
CA THR A 333 3.92 15.59 1.55
C THR A 333 3.61 16.78 0.66
N ASP A 334 4.31 17.88 0.85
CA ASP A 334 4.22 19.08 0.00
C ASP A 334 4.88 18.87 -1.38
N ALA A 335 4.44 19.63 -2.41
CA ALA A 335 4.96 19.59 -3.78
C ALA A 335 6.49 19.78 -3.89
N LYS A 336 7.12 20.56 -2.99
CA LYS A 336 8.57 20.79 -2.96
C LYS A 336 9.38 19.56 -2.50
N ASP A 337 8.75 18.70 -1.70
CA ASP A 337 9.36 17.49 -1.12
C ASP A 337 8.91 16.22 -1.85
N ARG A 338 7.82 16.30 -2.63
CA ARG A 338 7.30 15.20 -3.44
C ARG A 338 8.27 14.85 -4.56
N THR A 339 8.34 13.58 -4.87
CA THR A 339 9.24 13.01 -5.87
C THR A 339 8.48 12.14 -6.84
N ALA A 340 8.98 12.03 -8.07
CA ALA A 340 8.31 11.35 -9.16
C ALA A 340 8.19 9.82 -8.97
N ASP A 341 8.97 9.28 -8.08
CA ASP A 341 8.89 7.89 -7.64
C ASP A 341 7.74 7.64 -6.66
N MET A 342 7.16 8.69 -6.06
CA MET A 342 6.03 8.64 -5.14
C MET A 342 5.01 9.73 -5.49
N PRO A 343 4.21 9.52 -6.56
CA PRO A 343 3.22 10.48 -7.01
C PRO A 343 1.99 10.47 -6.08
N LEU A 344 2.19 10.86 -4.83
CA LEU A 344 1.18 10.83 -3.78
C LEU A 344 0.66 12.20 -3.49
N ASP A 345 -0.67 12.30 -3.43
CA ASP A 345 -1.40 13.47 -3.01
C ASP A 345 -2.56 13.03 -2.12
N GLU A 346 -3.54 13.88 -1.89
CA GLU A 346 -4.80 13.47 -1.29
C GLU A 346 -5.51 12.43 -2.17
N GLN A 347 -6.16 11.46 -1.53
CA GLN A 347 -6.74 10.35 -2.28
C GLN A 347 -8.23 10.24 -2.03
N TYR A 348 -8.97 9.99 -3.11
CA TYR A 348 -10.39 9.71 -3.06
C TYR A 348 -10.66 8.32 -3.61
N ARG A 349 -11.37 7.48 -2.86
CA ARG A 349 -11.81 6.15 -3.31
C ARG A 349 -13.30 6.09 -3.42
N TYR A 350 -13.78 5.51 -4.51
CA TYR A 350 -15.20 5.24 -4.77
C TYR A 350 -15.34 3.75 -5.03
N ALA A 351 -16.18 3.09 -4.25
CA ALA A 351 -16.29 1.65 -4.28
C ALA A 351 -17.73 1.17 -4.45
N ALA A 352 -17.87 0.06 -5.17
CA ALA A 352 -19.09 -0.71 -5.26
C ALA A 352 -18.77 -2.20 -5.23
N GLY A 353 -19.68 -3.01 -4.68
CA GLY A 353 -19.47 -4.44 -4.62
C GLY A 353 -20.75 -5.21 -4.31
N PHE A 354 -20.61 -6.53 -4.31
CA PHE A 354 -21.71 -7.44 -3.97
C PHE A 354 -21.21 -8.70 -3.27
N ASP A 355 -22.07 -9.31 -2.48
CA ASP A 355 -21.97 -10.71 -2.06
C ASP A 355 -23.09 -11.52 -2.67
N TYR A 356 -22.76 -12.73 -3.05
CA TYR A 356 -23.71 -13.79 -3.39
C TYR A 356 -23.51 -15.01 -2.50
N LEU A 357 -24.44 -15.24 -1.59
CA LEU A 357 -24.45 -16.41 -0.72
C LEU A 357 -25.18 -17.57 -1.39
N ARG A 358 -24.47 -18.64 -1.71
CA ARG A 358 -25.04 -19.84 -2.28
C ARG A 358 -25.78 -20.67 -1.21
N ASP A 359 -26.75 -21.48 -1.63
CA ASP A 359 -27.44 -22.45 -0.73
C ASP A 359 -26.48 -23.47 -0.11
N THR A 360 -25.27 -23.65 -0.64
CA THR A 360 -24.20 -24.50 -0.09
C THR A 360 -23.41 -23.83 1.06
N GLY A 361 -23.71 -22.57 1.41
CA GLY A 361 -22.96 -21.79 2.39
C GLY A 361 -21.71 -21.09 1.84
N MET A 362 -21.32 -21.34 0.58
CA MET A 362 -20.22 -20.61 -0.04
C MET A 362 -20.66 -19.19 -0.39
N ARG A 363 -19.87 -18.18 -0.01
CA ARG A 363 -20.06 -16.76 -0.43
C ARG A 363 -19.10 -16.44 -1.57
N ILE A 364 -19.62 -15.80 -2.60
CA ILE A 364 -18.86 -15.21 -3.70
C ILE A 364 -19.02 -13.70 -3.59
N SER A 365 -17.95 -12.95 -3.56
CA SER A 365 -17.98 -11.49 -3.51
C SER A 365 -17.25 -10.91 -4.70
N GLY A 366 -17.77 -9.79 -5.22
CA GLY A 366 -17.11 -8.99 -6.24
C GLY A 366 -17.01 -7.55 -5.79
N SER A 367 -15.89 -6.90 -6.06
CA SER A 367 -15.64 -5.50 -5.70
C SER A 367 -14.94 -4.77 -6.84
N LEU A 368 -15.32 -3.51 -7.03
CA LEU A 368 -14.67 -2.56 -7.93
C LEU A 368 -14.42 -1.28 -7.14
N VAL A 369 -13.18 -0.82 -7.15
CA VAL A 369 -12.75 0.44 -6.52
C VAL A 369 -12.08 1.29 -7.58
N TYR A 370 -12.48 2.54 -7.68
CA TYR A 370 -11.77 3.60 -8.37
C TYR A 370 -11.09 4.47 -7.32
N ALA A 371 -9.80 4.68 -7.45
CA ALA A 371 -9.00 5.51 -6.58
C ALA A 371 -8.33 6.61 -7.42
N ASP A 372 -8.60 7.86 -7.05
CA ASP A 372 -7.99 9.08 -7.58
C ASP A 372 -6.92 9.54 -6.59
N TYR A 373 -5.70 9.70 -7.06
CA TYR A 373 -4.53 10.06 -6.25
C TYR A 373 -4.09 11.52 -6.43
N GLY A 374 -4.97 12.36 -6.95
CA GLY A 374 -4.73 13.79 -7.12
C GLY A 374 -3.70 14.13 -8.19
N SER A 375 -3.38 15.40 -8.30
CA SER A 375 -2.41 15.92 -9.28
C SER A 375 -0.96 15.64 -8.90
N ALA A 376 -0.69 15.37 -7.65
CA ALA A 376 0.64 15.06 -7.10
C ALA A 376 1.74 16.00 -7.65
N ASP A 377 1.50 17.31 -7.53
CA ASP A 377 2.38 18.36 -8.05
C ASP A 377 3.82 18.18 -7.55
N ILE A 378 4.79 18.34 -8.45
CA ILE A 378 6.22 18.29 -8.15
C ILE A 378 6.84 19.67 -8.42
N GLU A 379 7.51 20.23 -7.41
CA GLU A 379 8.33 21.45 -7.51
C GLU A 379 9.76 21.15 -7.02
N SER A 380 10.42 20.16 -7.63
CA SER A 380 11.74 19.73 -7.20
C SER A 380 12.83 20.65 -7.77
N ASP A 381 13.52 21.37 -6.88
CA ASP A 381 14.74 22.12 -7.17
C ASP A 381 16.01 21.45 -6.64
N ARG A 382 15.93 20.14 -6.30
CA ARG A 382 16.99 19.33 -5.66
C ARG A 382 18.32 19.38 -6.41
N ALA A 383 18.31 19.69 -7.71
CA ALA A 383 19.53 19.92 -8.49
C ALA A 383 19.33 20.97 -9.61
N PRO A 384 18.82 22.19 -9.30
CA PRO A 384 18.69 23.23 -10.31
C PRO A 384 20.08 23.78 -10.66
N PRO A 385 20.26 24.32 -11.88
CA PRO A 385 19.32 24.34 -13.00
C PRO A 385 19.42 23.10 -13.92
N LEU A 386 20.22 22.10 -13.57
CA LEU A 386 20.55 21.00 -14.46
C LEU A 386 19.51 19.88 -14.45
N PHE A 387 18.97 19.50 -13.28
CA PHE A 387 18.15 18.31 -13.06
C PHE A 387 16.81 18.61 -12.37
N GLY A 388 16.43 19.87 -12.21
CA GLY A 388 15.15 20.26 -11.60
C GLY A 388 13.98 19.73 -12.43
N LEU A 389 12.89 19.36 -11.77
CA LEU A 389 11.64 18.92 -12.38
C LEU A 389 10.49 19.67 -11.73
N LYS A 390 9.61 20.26 -12.58
CA LYS A 390 8.35 20.84 -12.16
C LYS A 390 7.25 20.39 -13.10
N GLY A 391 6.11 20.04 -12.54
CA GLY A 391 4.93 19.60 -13.26
C GLY A 391 3.94 18.91 -12.34
N ASP A 392 2.94 18.31 -12.92
CA ASP A 392 1.88 17.59 -12.23
C ASP A 392 1.46 16.33 -13.00
N TYR A 393 0.78 15.43 -12.30
CA TYR A 393 0.19 14.24 -12.93
C TYR A 393 -1.20 14.59 -13.45
N GLN A 394 -1.35 14.61 -14.80
CA GLN A 394 -2.65 14.80 -15.46
C GLN A 394 -3.58 13.61 -15.22
N THR A 395 -3.00 12.42 -15.12
CA THR A 395 -3.68 11.19 -14.76
C THR A 395 -2.89 10.51 -13.66
N ASN A 396 -3.56 10.22 -12.55
CA ASN A 396 -2.98 9.53 -11.39
C ASN A 396 -4.09 8.74 -10.71
N GLU A 397 -4.51 7.65 -11.37
CA GLU A 397 -5.68 6.88 -10.95
C GLU A 397 -5.43 5.38 -10.98
N ILE A 398 -6.11 4.66 -10.09
CA ILE A 398 -6.01 3.21 -9.99
C ILE A 398 -7.41 2.58 -9.90
N TRP A 399 -7.64 1.56 -10.71
CA TRP A 399 -8.79 0.68 -10.64
C TRP A 399 -8.41 -0.64 -10.00
N PHE A 400 -9.13 -1.04 -8.95
CA PHE A 400 -9.02 -2.36 -8.34
C PHE A 400 -10.28 -3.15 -8.65
N ALA A 401 -10.14 -4.27 -9.33
CA ALA A 401 -11.22 -5.21 -9.57
C ALA A 401 -10.89 -6.55 -8.94
N ASN A 402 -11.78 -7.06 -8.09
CA ASN A 402 -11.53 -8.27 -7.31
C ASN A 402 -12.75 -9.20 -7.25
N VAL A 403 -12.46 -10.51 -7.19
CA VAL A 403 -13.44 -11.54 -6.85
C VAL A 403 -12.87 -12.40 -5.71
N SER A 404 -13.68 -12.65 -4.69
CA SER A 404 -13.31 -13.52 -3.58
C SER A 404 -14.32 -14.64 -3.35
N PHE A 405 -13.81 -15.73 -2.81
CA PHE A 405 -14.56 -16.94 -2.48
C PHE A 405 -14.34 -17.27 -1.02
N ASN A 406 -15.41 -17.35 -0.25
CA ASN A 406 -15.38 -17.73 1.16
C ASN A 406 -16.12 -19.05 1.37
N TRP A 407 -15.45 -20.00 1.98
CA TRP A 407 -15.98 -21.32 2.32
C TRP A 407 -16.05 -21.51 3.82
N LEU A 408 -17.17 -22.01 4.29
CA LEU A 408 -17.32 -22.53 5.64
C LEU A 408 -16.76 -23.94 5.70
N LEU A 409 -15.81 -24.20 6.58
CA LEU A 409 -15.17 -25.50 6.75
C LEU A 409 -15.76 -26.20 7.99
N GLY A 410 -16.32 -27.41 7.81
CA GLY A 410 -16.86 -28.21 8.91
C GLY A 410 -18.37 -28.28 8.99
N GLY A 411 -19.11 -27.73 8.05
CA GLY A 411 -20.55 -27.92 7.88
C GLY A 411 -20.88 -29.29 7.31
N GLY A 412 -20.65 -30.35 8.07
CA GLY A 412 -21.40 -31.59 7.89
C GLY A 412 -22.84 -31.28 8.32
N ALA A 413 -23.79 -31.50 7.40
CA ALA A 413 -25.21 -31.34 7.63
C ALA A 413 -25.62 -31.82 9.04
N ARG A 414 -26.11 -30.90 9.89
CA ARG A 414 -26.94 -31.26 11.02
C ARG A 414 -28.39 -31.30 10.60
#